data_0cd0858be6a8975d4e5352272bf86cf4
#
_entry.id   0cd0858be6a8975d4e5352272bf86cf4
#
_cell.length_a   1.000
_cell.length_b   1.000
_cell.length_c   1.000
_cell.angle_alpha   90.00
_cell.angle_beta   90.00
_cell.angle_gamma   90.00
#
_symmetry.space_group_name_H-M   'P 1'
#
loop_
_entity.id
_entity.type
_entity.pdbx_description
1 polymer ?
#
loop_
_entity_poly.entity_id
_entity_poly.type
_entity_poly.pdbx_seq_one_letter_code
_entity_poly.pdbx_strand_id
1 'polypeptide(L)'
;VLTALAAEGERFDLVVCDPPAFAPSKQALDAGLRAYERVARLAAPLVAEGGFLGLCSCSHAADLTRFRDACQRGIGRAGRRAQLIHTGFAGADHPQLPQLAETGYLKALFYRL
;
A
#
# COMPACT_ATOMS: atom_id res chain seq x y z
N VAL A 1 -6.64 -6.51 13.29
CA VAL A 1 -7.13 -7.57 12.39
C VAL A 1 -5.98 -8.25 11.65
N LEU A 2 -5.10 -7.49 11.02
CA LEU A 2 -3.97 -8.07 10.28
C LEU A 2 -3.04 -8.87 11.21
N THR A 3 -2.75 -8.33 12.39
CA THR A 3 -1.91 -9.02 13.37
C THR A 3 -2.56 -10.31 13.86
N ALA A 4 -3.87 -10.28 14.11
CA ALA A 4 -4.60 -11.46 14.56
C ALA A 4 -4.62 -12.56 13.49
N LEU A 5 -4.84 -12.18 12.22
CA LEU A 5 -4.82 -13.15 11.12
C LEU A 5 -3.44 -13.79 10.95
N ALA A 6 -2.37 -12.99 11.07
CA ALA A 6 -1.01 -13.53 11.00
C ALA A 6 -0.71 -14.48 12.14
N ALA A 7 -1.19 -14.16 13.36
CA ALA A 7 -1.00 -15.01 14.53
C ALA A 7 -1.74 -16.34 14.40
N GLU A 8 -2.85 -16.38 13.66
CA GLU A 8 -3.60 -17.60 13.38
C GLU A 8 -2.96 -18.44 12.27
N GLY A 9 -1.88 -17.96 11.66
CA GLY A 9 -1.20 -18.67 10.57
C GLY A 9 -1.90 -18.59 9.22
N GLU A 10 -2.86 -17.67 9.09
CA GLU A 10 -3.59 -17.49 7.83
C GLU A 10 -2.66 -17.00 6.72
N ARG A 11 -2.86 -17.52 5.51
CA ARG A 11 -2.14 -17.11 4.30
C ARG A 11 -3.12 -17.01 3.15
N PHE A 12 -2.92 -16.01 2.31
CA PHE A 12 -3.80 -15.73 1.19
C PHE A 12 -2.99 -15.57 -0.10
N ASP A 13 -3.58 -15.95 -1.22
CA ASP A 13 -2.94 -15.79 -2.53
C ASP A 13 -2.96 -14.34 -3.00
N LEU A 14 -3.92 -13.55 -2.53
CA LEU A 14 -4.03 -12.13 -2.84
C LEU A 14 -4.49 -11.38 -1.61
N VAL A 15 -3.73 -10.37 -1.23
CA VAL A 15 -4.10 -9.43 -0.17
C VAL A 15 -4.07 -8.03 -0.75
N VAL A 16 -5.16 -7.29 -0.59
CA VAL A 16 -5.24 -5.89 -1.03
C VAL A 16 -5.55 -5.03 0.19
N CYS A 17 -4.74 -4.00 0.40
CA CYS A 17 -4.92 -3.04 1.47
C CYS A 17 -5.19 -1.66 0.87
N ASP A 18 -6.36 -1.10 1.16
CA ASP A 18 -6.77 0.22 0.72
C ASP A 18 -7.11 1.07 1.94
N PRO A 19 -6.08 1.49 2.70
CA PRO A 19 -6.30 2.24 3.94
C PRO A 19 -6.77 3.67 3.66
N PRO A 20 -7.24 4.40 4.69
CA PRO A 20 -7.56 5.80 4.53
C PRO A 20 -6.32 6.62 4.19
N ALA A 21 -6.51 7.87 3.76
CA ALA A 21 -5.40 8.75 3.41
C ALA A 21 -4.58 9.10 4.66
N PHE A 22 -3.45 8.44 4.84
CA PHE A 22 -2.58 8.67 6.01
C PHE A 22 -1.75 9.95 5.90
N ALA A 23 -1.56 10.49 4.69
CA ALA A 23 -0.78 11.71 4.49
C ALA A 23 -1.59 12.72 3.68
N PRO A 24 -2.67 13.31 4.27
CA PRO A 24 -3.52 14.27 3.56
C PRO A 24 -2.86 15.63 3.37
N SER A 25 -1.77 15.91 4.09
CA SER A 25 -1.06 17.18 4.03
C SER A 25 0.44 16.96 4.22
N LYS A 26 1.23 17.99 3.92
CA LYS A 26 2.68 17.93 4.12
C LYS A 26 3.06 17.78 5.60
N GLN A 27 2.27 18.37 6.50
CA GLN A 27 2.53 18.24 7.94
C GLN A 27 2.34 16.80 8.43
N ALA A 28 1.46 16.05 7.79
CA ALA A 28 1.19 14.67 8.15
C ALA A 28 2.06 13.66 7.40
N LEU A 29 2.96 14.12 6.52
CA LEU A 29 3.68 13.24 5.59
C LEU A 29 4.48 12.17 6.30
N ASP A 30 5.34 12.54 7.26
CA ASP A 30 6.23 11.56 7.91
C ASP A 30 5.43 10.52 8.70
N ALA A 31 4.42 10.96 9.44
CA ALA A 31 3.56 10.04 10.18
C ALA A 31 2.76 9.14 9.23
N GLY A 32 2.28 9.71 8.12
CA GLY A 32 1.55 8.95 7.11
C GLY A 32 2.40 7.89 6.43
N LEU A 33 3.64 8.22 6.09
CA LEU A 33 4.56 7.26 5.50
C LEU A 33 4.89 6.11 6.46
N ARG A 34 5.06 6.42 7.77
CA ARG A 34 5.23 5.37 8.78
C ARG A 34 4.00 4.48 8.89
N ALA A 35 2.80 5.05 8.74
CA ALA A 35 1.57 4.27 8.76
C ALA A 35 1.47 3.35 7.54
N TYR A 36 1.84 3.81 6.36
CA TYR A 36 1.88 2.95 5.16
C TYR A 36 2.92 1.84 5.30
N GLU A 37 4.10 2.16 5.84
CA GLU A 37 5.12 1.16 6.12
C GLU A 37 4.59 0.08 7.07
N ARG A 38 3.88 0.49 8.12
CA ARG A 38 3.28 -0.43 9.08
C ARG A 38 2.21 -1.32 8.44
N VAL A 39 1.36 -0.78 7.58
CA VAL A 39 0.36 -1.57 6.85
C VAL A 39 1.06 -2.63 6.01
N ALA A 40 2.09 -2.26 5.26
CA ALA A 40 2.85 -3.20 4.45
C ALA A 40 3.50 -4.29 5.30
N ARG A 41 4.08 -3.91 6.44
CA ARG A 41 4.71 -4.85 7.38
C ARG A 41 3.72 -5.85 7.97
N LEU A 42 2.51 -5.38 8.28
CA LEU A 42 1.48 -6.24 8.86
C LEU A 42 0.79 -7.11 7.80
N ALA A 43 0.69 -6.63 6.58
CA ALA A 43 0.03 -7.36 5.49
C ALA A 43 0.93 -8.41 4.84
N ALA A 44 2.22 -8.14 4.71
CA ALA A 44 3.14 -9.05 4.02
C ALA A 44 3.13 -10.49 4.57
N PRO A 45 3.08 -10.72 5.91
CA PRO A 45 3.02 -12.09 6.43
C PRO A 45 1.76 -12.86 6.05
N LEU A 46 0.71 -12.16 5.62
CA LEU A 46 -0.56 -12.80 5.21
C LEU A 46 -0.52 -13.32 3.78
N VAL A 47 0.50 -12.94 3.00
CA VAL A 47 0.61 -13.34 1.60
C VAL A 47 1.32 -14.68 1.52
N ALA A 48 0.71 -15.66 0.84
CA ALA A 48 1.34 -16.94 0.59
C ALA A 48 2.58 -16.76 -0.28
N GLU A 49 3.54 -17.67 -0.17
CA GLU A 49 4.72 -17.64 -1.04
C GLU A 49 4.26 -17.72 -2.50
N GLY A 50 4.75 -16.80 -3.33
CA GLY A 50 4.29 -16.68 -4.71
C GLY A 50 2.97 -15.95 -4.87
N GLY A 51 2.37 -15.50 -3.78
CA GLY A 51 1.13 -14.72 -3.81
C GLY A 51 1.37 -13.24 -4.12
N PHE A 52 0.30 -12.46 -4.09
CA PHE A 52 0.31 -11.06 -4.48
C PHE A 52 -0.16 -10.15 -3.36
N LEU A 53 0.47 -9.00 -3.24
CA LEU A 53 0.11 -7.96 -2.28
C LEU A 53 -0.15 -6.66 -3.04
N GLY A 54 -1.36 -6.12 -2.91
CA GLY A 54 -1.72 -4.82 -3.45
C GLY A 54 -1.79 -3.79 -2.33
N LEU A 55 -1.08 -2.69 -2.47
CA LEU A 55 -1.05 -1.60 -1.50
C LEU A 55 -1.47 -0.31 -2.18
N CYS A 56 -2.50 0.35 -1.65
CA CYS A 56 -3.10 1.52 -2.24
C CYS A 56 -2.90 2.75 -1.37
N SER A 57 -2.85 3.91 -2.00
CA SER A 57 -2.80 5.21 -1.33
C SER A 57 -3.59 6.23 -2.14
N CYS A 58 -4.37 7.05 -1.45
CA CYS A 58 -5.01 8.24 -2.02
C CYS A 58 -4.52 9.53 -1.35
N SER A 59 -3.34 9.50 -0.72
CA SER A 59 -2.79 10.64 0.00
C SER A 59 -2.18 11.67 -0.96
N HIS A 60 -2.47 12.94 -0.72
CA HIS A 60 -1.96 14.05 -1.53
C HIS A 60 -0.45 14.25 -1.36
N ALA A 61 0.04 14.19 -0.13
CA ALA A 61 1.44 14.53 0.16
C ALA A 61 2.41 13.39 -0.10
N ALA A 62 1.93 12.14 -0.10
CA ALA A 62 2.77 10.98 -0.36
C ALA A 62 2.86 10.72 -1.86
N ASP A 63 3.94 11.17 -2.49
CA ASP A 63 4.17 10.89 -3.90
C ASP A 63 4.48 9.40 -4.10
N LEU A 64 4.50 8.98 -5.37
CA LEU A 64 4.69 7.57 -5.71
C LEU A 64 6.00 7.00 -5.18
N THR A 65 7.09 7.75 -5.29
CA THR A 65 8.40 7.30 -4.85
C THR A 65 8.44 7.08 -3.34
N ARG A 66 7.95 8.04 -2.57
CA ARG A 66 7.92 7.95 -1.10
C ARG A 66 7.00 6.85 -0.63
N PHE A 67 5.82 6.72 -1.25
CA PHE A 67 4.89 5.65 -0.95
C PHE A 67 5.52 4.28 -1.23
N ARG A 68 6.12 4.11 -2.40
CA ARG A 68 6.78 2.86 -2.77
C ARG A 68 7.91 2.52 -1.79
N ASP A 69 8.74 3.49 -1.43
CA ASP A 69 9.84 3.26 -0.48
C ASP A 69 9.31 2.82 0.89
N ALA A 70 8.22 3.44 1.36
CA ALA A 70 7.60 3.05 2.63
C ALA A 70 7.06 1.62 2.57
N CYS A 71 6.38 1.25 1.48
CA CYS A 71 5.85 -0.10 1.30
C CYS A 71 6.98 -1.13 1.23
N GLN A 72 8.04 -0.85 0.50
CA GLN A 72 9.17 -1.76 0.38
C GLN A 72 9.90 -1.94 1.71
N ARG A 73 10.04 -0.87 2.50
CA ARG A 73 10.61 -1.00 3.85
C ARG A 73 9.75 -1.87 4.74
N GLY A 74 8.43 -1.70 4.67
CA GLY A 74 7.50 -2.50 5.47
C GLY A 74 7.57 -3.98 5.13
N ILE A 75 7.58 -4.30 3.86
CA ILE A 75 7.71 -5.70 3.39
C ILE A 75 9.04 -6.28 3.85
N GLY A 76 10.12 -5.53 3.71
CA GLY A 76 11.45 -5.97 4.16
C GLY A 76 11.53 -6.20 5.66
N ARG A 77 10.88 -5.34 6.46
CA ARG A 77 10.83 -5.50 7.92
C ARG A 77 10.02 -6.72 8.34
N ALA A 78 9.11 -7.19 7.49
CA ALA A 78 8.39 -8.44 7.71
C ALA A 78 9.22 -9.67 7.34
N GLY A 79 10.46 -9.47 6.88
CA GLY A 79 11.33 -10.56 6.48
C GLY A 79 10.98 -11.14 5.11
N ARG A 80 10.22 -10.41 4.30
CA ARG A 80 9.79 -10.88 2.97
C ARG A 80 10.52 -10.14 1.87
N ARG A 81 10.72 -10.84 0.77
CA ARG A 81 11.19 -10.24 -0.48
C ARG A 81 10.01 -10.07 -1.40
N ALA A 82 9.97 -8.95 -2.11
CA ALA A 82 8.86 -8.65 -3.00
C ALA A 82 9.38 -8.12 -4.33
N GLN A 83 8.72 -8.53 -5.41
CA GLN A 83 8.94 -8.00 -6.74
C GLN A 83 7.77 -7.10 -7.10
N LEU A 84 8.04 -5.83 -7.39
CA LEU A 84 7.01 -4.92 -7.88
C LEU A 84 6.67 -5.32 -9.32
N ILE A 85 5.42 -5.71 -9.54
CA ILE A 85 4.99 -6.21 -10.86
C ILE A 85 4.08 -5.24 -11.59
N HIS A 86 3.43 -4.33 -10.87
CA HIS A 86 2.51 -3.37 -11.49
C HIS A 86 2.35 -2.14 -10.62
N THR A 87 2.31 -0.98 -11.26
CA THR A 87 1.95 0.28 -10.62
C THR A 87 0.70 0.82 -11.31
N GLY A 88 -0.38 0.98 -10.54
CA GLY A 88 -1.65 1.47 -11.05
C GLY A 88 -1.98 2.88 -10.56
N PHE A 89 -2.83 3.55 -11.30
CA PHE A 89 -3.38 4.85 -10.97
C PHE A 89 -4.89 4.80 -11.16
N ALA A 90 -5.57 5.94 -10.98
CA ALA A 90 -7.00 6.00 -11.28
C ALA A 90 -7.25 5.59 -12.73
N GLY A 91 -8.15 4.61 -12.92
CA GLY A 91 -8.47 4.09 -14.24
C GLY A 91 -9.45 4.98 -15.00
N ALA A 92 -9.80 4.53 -16.22
CA ALA A 92 -10.72 5.29 -17.10
C ALA A 92 -12.13 5.39 -16.51
N ASP A 93 -12.55 4.45 -15.69
CA ASP A 93 -13.83 4.46 -14.97
C ASP A 93 -13.81 5.40 -13.76
N HIS A 94 -12.65 5.97 -13.42
CA HIS A 94 -12.49 7.00 -12.41
C HIS A 94 -11.90 8.25 -13.07
N PRO A 95 -12.67 8.96 -13.89
CA PRO A 95 -12.16 10.12 -14.62
C PRO A 95 -11.71 11.21 -13.64
N GLN A 96 -10.59 11.83 -13.96
CA GLN A 96 -10.05 12.92 -13.15
C GLN A 96 -10.73 14.21 -13.56
N LEU A 97 -11.63 14.68 -12.72
CA LEU A 97 -12.31 15.96 -12.91
C LEU A 97 -11.62 17.00 -12.04
N PRO A 98 -11.54 18.28 -12.48
CA PRO A 98 -10.90 19.31 -11.68
C PRO A 98 -11.47 19.45 -10.27
N GLN A 99 -12.78 19.27 -10.11
CA GLN A 99 -13.44 19.35 -8.81
C GLN A 99 -13.26 18.08 -7.97
N LEU A 100 -12.69 16.99 -8.53
CA LEU A 100 -12.41 15.74 -7.85
C LEU A 100 -10.92 15.46 -7.89
N ALA A 101 -10.12 16.44 -7.48
CA ALA A 101 -8.67 16.39 -7.59
C ALA A 101 -8.05 15.22 -6.82
N GLU A 102 -8.68 14.75 -5.74
CA GLU A 102 -8.17 13.62 -4.97
C GLU A 102 -8.13 12.32 -5.76
N THR A 103 -8.91 12.17 -6.82
CA THR A 103 -8.84 10.98 -7.67
C THR A 103 -7.52 10.88 -8.41
N GLY A 104 -6.85 12.01 -8.67
CA GLY A 104 -5.53 12.04 -9.29
C GLY A 104 -4.41 11.56 -8.37
N TYR A 105 -4.66 11.39 -7.07
CA TYR A 105 -3.67 10.95 -6.10
C TYR A 105 -3.76 9.47 -5.78
N LEU A 106 -4.71 8.76 -6.39
CA LEU A 106 -4.83 7.33 -6.21
C LEU A 106 -3.64 6.61 -6.82
N LYS A 107 -2.98 5.78 -6.02
CA LYS A 107 -1.84 4.96 -6.41
C LYS A 107 -2.05 3.55 -5.91
N ALA A 108 -1.66 2.57 -6.69
CA ALA A 108 -1.71 1.18 -6.28
C ALA A 108 -0.43 0.48 -6.71
N LEU A 109 0.20 -0.21 -5.78
CA LEU A 109 1.40 -1.00 -6.04
C LEU A 109 1.08 -2.47 -5.83
N PHE A 110 1.42 -3.28 -6.82
CA PHE A 110 1.20 -4.73 -6.73
C PHE A 110 2.55 -5.43 -6.71
N TYR A 111 2.75 -6.24 -5.68
CA TYR A 111 3.98 -6.99 -5.45
C TYR A 111 3.69 -8.48 -5.48
N ARG A 112 4.65 -9.23 -5.99
CA ARG A 112 4.68 -10.68 -5.84
C ARG A 112 5.68 -11.03 -4.74
N LEU A 113 5.24 -11.84 -3.78
CA LEU A 113 6.06 -12.24 -2.62
C LEU A 113 6.53 -13.70 -2.69
#